data_32c53c539073a1ddb3d83452e2acda87
#
_entry.id   32c53c539073a1ddb3d83452e2acda87
#
_cell.length_a   1.000
_cell.length_b   1.000
_cell.length_c   1.000
_cell.angle_alpha   90.00
_cell.angle_beta   90.00
_cell.angle_gamma   90.00
#
_symmetry.space_group_name_H-M   'P 1'
#
loop_
_entity.id
_entity.type
_entity.pdbx_description
1 polymer ?
#
loop_
_entity_poly.entity_id
_entity_poly.type
_entity_poly.pdbx_seq_one_letter_code
_entity_poly.pdbx_strand_id
1 'polypeptide(L)'
;QRISIFRPDIEKIKSFSHPKISLSNFKWEKRKIKIGYLEGNHFKIVVRDIDKKDAISISNKIRKSNFFPNYFGSQRFGRLGNNPKVGKMLLKKQFEKALIEIANDSPPRVKERIEDYLSKNPKDFLGALKRLPRKNLLIIVNSVQSKIFNEILERALDEGLDFTKKGQENCILVGYKTNFYDGNLGIIEQDILKENDLTLQDFNLQEIPFLRMKGGYRKALVEAKDLSVEVAEDEEFSGSKKIILEFTLPSGVYATTFLNNFFDFPTPEQ
;
A
#
# COMPACT_ATOMS: atom_id res chain seq x y z
N GLN A 1 -0.48 -18.90 -2.88
CA GLN A 1 -0.23 -17.92 -3.96
C GLN A 1 -0.28 -18.61 -5.33
N ARG A 2 -0.83 -17.95 -6.36
CA ARG A 2 -0.87 -18.50 -7.73
C ARG A 2 0.27 -17.90 -8.56
N ILE A 3 0.92 -18.76 -9.34
CA ILE A 3 1.98 -18.36 -10.28
C ILE A 3 1.67 -18.90 -11.68
N SER A 4 2.14 -18.26 -12.72
CA SER A 4 2.08 -18.78 -14.09
C SER A 4 3.49 -18.94 -14.66
N ILE A 5 3.76 -20.10 -15.25
CA ILE A 5 5.05 -20.41 -15.88
C ILE A 5 4.79 -20.58 -17.38
N PHE A 6 5.58 -19.87 -18.19
CA PHE A 6 5.47 -19.95 -19.65
C PHE A 6 6.42 -21.04 -20.17
N ARG A 7 5.88 -21.94 -21.04
CA ARG A 7 6.61 -23.10 -21.58
C ARG A 7 7.34 -23.89 -20.48
N PRO A 8 6.61 -24.40 -19.49
CA PRO A 8 7.23 -25.08 -18.37
C PRO A 8 7.87 -26.41 -18.76
N ASP A 9 8.98 -26.73 -18.14
CA ASP A 9 9.48 -28.10 -18.07
C ASP A 9 8.69 -28.85 -16.98
N ILE A 10 7.78 -29.72 -17.41
CA ILE A 10 6.82 -30.38 -16.52
C ILE A 10 7.52 -31.33 -15.55
N GLU A 11 8.57 -31.99 -15.97
CA GLU A 11 9.31 -32.94 -15.13
C GLU A 11 10.03 -32.20 -14.02
N LYS A 12 10.69 -31.08 -14.32
CA LYS A 12 11.31 -30.21 -13.31
C LYS A 12 10.31 -29.63 -12.32
N ILE A 13 9.08 -29.29 -12.78
CA ILE A 13 8.06 -28.78 -11.86
C ILE A 13 7.56 -29.89 -10.94
N LYS A 14 7.31 -31.10 -11.47
CA LYS A 14 6.85 -32.24 -10.67
C LYS A 14 7.93 -32.76 -9.70
N SER A 15 9.20 -32.70 -10.09
CA SER A 15 10.32 -33.09 -9.22
C SER A 15 10.77 -31.98 -8.26
N PHE A 16 10.14 -30.80 -8.31
CA PHE A 16 10.49 -29.71 -7.40
C PHE A 16 10.25 -30.10 -5.95
N SER A 17 11.29 -30.02 -5.15
CA SER A 17 11.23 -30.26 -3.70
C SER A 17 11.94 -29.14 -2.97
N HIS A 18 11.25 -28.58 -1.96
CA HIS A 18 11.81 -27.53 -1.10
C HIS A 18 11.15 -27.62 0.29
N PRO A 19 11.92 -27.54 1.40
CA PRO A 19 11.40 -27.78 2.75
C PRO A 19 10.29 -26.81 3.19
N LYS A 20 10.22 -25.62 2.58
CA LYS A 20 9.26 -24.56 2.93
C LYS A 20 8.29 -24.20 1.79
N ILE A 21 8.34 -24.88 0.64
CA ILE A 21 7.50 -24.55 -0.51
C ILE A 21 6.92 -25.82 -1.09
N SER A 22 5.61 -25.87 -1.21
CA SER A 22 4.90 -26.95 -1.89
C SER A 22 4.18 -26.40 -3.12
N LEU A 23 4.25 -27.13 -4.23
CA LEU A 23 3.52 -26.80 -5.47
C LEU A 23 2.35 -27.75 -5.62
N SER A 24 1.16 -27.19 -5.86
CA SER A 24 -0.08 -27.99 -5.99
C SER A 24 -1.05 -27.35 -6.99
N ASN A 25 -2.14 -28.05 -7.31
CA ASN A 25 -3.23 -27.54 -8.15
C ASN A 25 -2.78 -27.05 -9.52
N PHE A 26 -1.96 -27.85 -10.21
CA PHE A 26 -1.50 -27.54 -11.56
C PHE A 26 -2.66 -27.49 -12.55
N LYS A 27 -2.72 -26.41 -13.34
CA LYS A 27 -3.69 -26.21 -14.41
C LYS A 27 -3.03 -25.64 -15.64
N TRP A 28 -3.46 -26.07 -16.81
CA TRP A 28 -3.11 -25.44 -18.08
C TRP A 28 -4.03 -24.25 -18.35
N GLU A 29 -3.42 -23.10 -18.64
CA GLU A 29 -4.15 -21.88 -18.94
C GLU A 29 -3.63 -21.24 -20.24
N LYS A 30 -4.55 -20.72 -21.05
CA LYS A 30 -4.19 -20.05 -22.31
C LYS A 30 -3.53 -18.67 -22.08
N ARG A 31 -3.71 -18.09 -20.90
CA ARG A 31 -3.23 -16.75 -20.56
C ARG A 31 -2.38 -16.78 -19.30
N LYS A 32 -1.27 -16.04 -19.32
CA LYS A 32 -0.48 -15.83 -18.11
C LYS A 32 -1.20 -14.91 -17.14
N ILE A 33 -0.94 -15.08 -15.84
CA ILE A 33 -1.37 -14.14 -14.80
C ILE A 33 -0.72 -12.78 -15.07
N LYS A 34 -1.52 -11.71 -15.10
CA LYS A 34 -1.06 -10.33 -15.26
C LYS A 34 -1.46 -9.50 -14.05
N ILE A 35 -0.71 -8.41 -13.80
CA ILE A 35 -1.11 -7.39 -12.83
C ILE A 35 -2.48 -6.85 -13.21
N GLY A 36 -3.39 -6.73 -12.25
CA GLY A 36 -4.77 -6.28 -12.46
C GLY A 36 -5.81 -7.38 -12.65
N TYR A 37 -5.40 -8.67 -12.75
CA TYR A 37 -6.34 -9.80 -12.84
C TYR A 37 -6.74 -10.36 -11.48
N LEU A 38 -6.13 -9.88 -10.42
CA LEU A 38 -6.44 -10.30 -9.07
C LEU A 38 -7.75 -9.63 -8.62
N GLU A 39 -8.80 -10.41 -8.39
CA GLU A 39 -10.07 -9.91 -7.85
C GLU A 39 -9.96 -9.61 -6.36
N GLY A 40 -9.22 -10.42 -5.62
CA GLY A 40 -9.01 -10.26 -4.19
C GLY A 40 -8.06 -11.31 -3.63
N ASN A 41 -7.82 -11.22 -2.34
CA ASN A 41 -7.04 -12.19 -1.57
C ASN A 41 -7.88 -12.73 -0.43
N HIS A 42 -7.84 -14.04 -0.25
CA HIS A 42 -8.36 -14.70 0.94
C HIS A 42 -7.23 -14.84 1.96
N PHE A 43 -7.50 -14.46 3.19
CA PHE A 43 -6.54 -14.47 4.29
C PHE A 43 -7.03 -15.42 5.39
N LYS A 44 -6.09 -16.19 5.94
CA LYS A 44 -6.22 -16.86 7.22
C LYS A 44 -5.07 -16.40 8.11
N ILE A 45 -5.40 -15.67 9.17
CA ILE A 45 -4.43 -15.02 10.05
C ILE A 45 -4.68 -15.45 11.48
N VAL A 46 -3.62 -15.77 12.19
CA VAL A 46 -3.65 -16.09 13.63
C VAL A 46 -2.94 -14.97 14.37
N VAL A 47 -3.67 -14.29 15.24
CA VAL A 47 -3.11 -13.32 16.18
C VAL A 47 -2.99 -14.00 17.52
N ARG A 48 -1.78 -13.98 18.11
CA ARG A 48 -1.39 -14.75 19.28
C ARG A 48 -1.13 -13.87 20.49
N ASP A 49 -0.96 -14.51 21.65
CA ASP A 49 -0.58 -13.88 22.91
C ASP A 49 -1.54 -12.76 23.33
N ILE A 50 -2.83 -13.08 23.36
CA ILE A 50 -3.89 -12.13 23.70
C ILE A 50 -4.49 -12.52 25.06
N ASP A 51 -4.67 -11.54 25.94
CA ASP A 51 -5.42 -11.76 27.19
C ASP A 51 -6.84 -12.24 26.90
N LYS A 52 -7.37 -13.11 27.76
CA LYS A 52 -8.71 -13.72 27.58
C LYS A 52 -9.82 -12.69 27.46
N LYS A 53 -9.78 -11.62 28.24
CA LYS A 53 -10.82 -10.56 28.20
C LYS A 53 -10.71 -9.77 26.90
N ASP A 54 -9.51 -9.45 26.48
CA ASP A 54 -9.25 -8.73 25.23
C ASP A 54 -9.63 -9.57 24.01
N ALA A 55 -9.30 -10.86 23.99
CA ALA A 55 -9.67 -11.75 22.90
C ALA A 55 -11.21 -11.80 22.70
N ILE A 56 -11.99 -11.86 23.77
CA ILE A 56 -13.45 -11.83 23.71
C ILE A 56 -13.94 -10.46 23.22
N SER A 57 -13.42 -9.37 23.78
CA SER A 57 -13.79 -8.00 23.42
C SER A 57 -13.50 -7.72 21.95
N ILE A 58 -12.29 -8.00 21.50
CA ILE A 58 -11.83 -7.80 20.12
C ILE A 58 -12.66 -8.64 19.15
N SER A 59 -12.86 -9.94 19.45
CA SER A 59 -13.65 -10.81 18.57
C SER A 59 -15.08 -10.30 18.39
N ASN A 60 -15.69 -9.76 19.45
CA ASN A 60 -17.02 -9.17 19.39
C ASN A 60 -17.07 -7.87 18.57
N LYS A 61 -16.03 -7.03 18.67
CA LYS A 61 -15.89 -5.83 17.84
C LYS A 61 -15.79 -6.20 16.36
N ILE A 62 -14.95 -7.19 16.03
CA ILE A 62 -14.75 -7.65 14.64
C ILE A 62 -16.05 -8.22 14.06
N ARG A 63 -16.80 -9.03 14.82
CA ARG A 63 -18.09 -9.59 14.35
C ARG A 63 -19.17 -8.53 14.10
N LYS A 64 -19.09 -7.39 14.78
CA LYS A 64 -20.08 -6.30 14.65
C LYS A 64 -19.85 -5.39 13.45
N SER A 65 -18.63 -5.31 12.96
CA SER A 65 -18.29 -4.42 11.85
C SER A 65 -17.27 -5.08 10.93
N ASN A 66 -17.70 -5.41 9.73
CA ASN A 66 -16.84 -5.89 8.64
C ASN A 66 -16.35 -4.76 7.73
N PHE A 67 -16.80 -3.52 7.94
CA PHE A 67 -16.31 -2.33 7.25
C PHE A 67 -15.18 -1.67 8.03
N PHE A 68 -14.17 -1.22 7.31
CA PHE A 68 -13.01 -0.53 7.88
C PHE A 68 -12.43 0.51 6.91
N PRO A 69 -11.70 1.52 7.43
CA PRO A 69 -11.05 2.52 6.60
C PRO A 69 -10.02 1.91 5.64
N ASN A 70 -10.11 2.27 4.36
CA ASN A 70 -9.31 1.70 3.28
C ASN A 70 -7.96 2.39 3.14
N TYR A 71 -7.24 2.55 4.24
CA TYR A 71 -5.91 3.17 4.25
C TYR A 71 -4.91 2.39 3.38
N PHE A 72 -3.94 3.11 2.86
CA PHE A 72 -2.74 2.48 2.34
C PHE A 72 -1.84 2.06 3.50
N GLY A 73 -1.42 0.79 3.50
CA GLY A 73 -0.54 0.25 4.55
C GLY A 73 0.90 0.72 4.43
N SER A 74 1.68 0.49 5.50
CA SER A 74 3.09 0.92 5.63
C SER A 74 3.98 0.49 4.46
N GLN A 75 3.75 -0.69 3.89
CA GLN A 75 4.49 -1.19 2.71
C GLN A 75 4.44 -0.22 1.51
N ARG A 76 3.40 0.65 1.43
CA ARG A 76 3.27 1.65 0.38
C ARG A 76 4.30 2.76 0.51
N PHE A 77 4.77 3.01 1.72
CA PHE A 77 5.62 4.14 2.05
C PHE A 77 7.12 3.83 2.02
N GLY A 78 7.48 2.57 1.69
CA GLY A 78 8.87 2.11 1.64
C GLY A 78 9.36 1.52 2.96
N ARG A 79 10.53 0.90 2.93
CA ARG A 79 11.10 0.19 4.09
C ARG A 79 11.29 1.12 5.31
N LEU A 80 11.72 2.36 5.07
CA LEU A 80 11.95 3.39 6.08
C LEU A 80 10.80 4.40 6.19
N GLY A 81 9.69 4.19 5.47
CA GLY A 81 8.57 5.13 5.46
C GLY A 81 8.84 6.47 4.76
N ASN A 82 10.00 6.66 4.12
CA ASN A 82 10.46 7.94 3.58
C ASN A 82 10.03 8.23 2.13
N ASN A 83 9.42 7.26 1.43
CA ASN A 83 8.98 7.45 0.04
C ASN A 83 8.14 8.71 -0.17
N PRO A 84 7.18 9.09 0.71
CA PRO A 84 6.41 10.32 0.52
C PRO A 84 7.27 11.59 0.55
N LYS A 85 8.27 11.65 1.42
CA LYS A 85 9.23 12.76 1.48
C LYS A 85 10.00 12.90 0.17
N VAL A 86 10.55 11.78 -0.32
CA VAL A 86 11.29 11.73 -1.59
C VAL A 86 10.38 12.02 -2.79
N GLY A 87 9.17 11.47 -2.77
CA GLY A 87 8.16 11.74 -3.80
C GLY A 87 7.77 13.22 -3.87
N LYS A 88 7.60 13.88 -2.73
CA LYS A 88 7.37 15.34 -2.67
C LYS A 88 8.54 16.11 -3.27
N MET A 89 9.79 15.72 -2.99
CA MET A 89 10.97 16.35 -3.63
C MET A 89 10.92 16.23 -5.15
N LEU A 90 10.52 15.08 -5.70
CA LEU A 90 10.35 14.88 -7.15
C LEU A 90 9.26 15.79 -7.70
N LEU A 91 8.10 15.87 -7.05
CA LEU A 91 6.99 16.73 -7.46
C LEU A 91 7.37 18.22 -7.44
N LYS A 92 8.14 18.64 -6.44
CA LYS A 92 8.69 20.01 -6.32
C LYS A 92 9.93 20.25 -7.18
N LYS A 93 10.28 19.31 -8.08
CA LYS A 93 11.45 19.39 -9.00
C LYS A 93 12.80 19.56 -8.29
N GLN A 94 12.89 19.16 -7.04
CA GLN A 94 14.13 19.12 -6.25
C GLN A 94 14.93 17.85 -6.59
N PHE A 95 15.28 17.68 -7.87
CA PHE A 95 15.81 16.43 -8.42
C PHE A 95 17.12 15.99 -7.77
N GLU A 96 18.00 16.92 -7.44
CA GLU A 96 19.25 16.64 -6.72
C GLU A 96 18.98 16.00 -5.37
N LYS A 97 18.15 16.65 -4.53
CA LYS A 97 17.80 16.15 -3.21
C LYS A 97 17.11 14.79 -3.28
N ALA A 98 16.17 14.64 -4.20
CA ALA A 98 15.47 13.37 -4.41
C ALA A 98 16.43 12.24 -4.83
N LEU A 99 17.39 12.52 -5.71
CA LEU A 99 18.36 11.55 -6.17
C LEU A 99 19.30 11.10 -5.03
N ILE A 100 19.76 12.03 -4.18
CA ILE A 100 20.58 11.71 -3.01
C ILE A 100 19.84 10.79 -2.05
N GLU A 101 18.59 11.10 -1.70
CA GLU A 101 17.77 10.26 -0.81
C GLU A 101 17.52 8.87 -1.44
N ILE A 102 17.24 8.80 -2.74
CA ILE A 102 17.07 7.52 -3.44
C ILE A 102 18.37 6.71 -3.42
N ALA A 103 19.52 7.35 -3.66
CA ALA A 103 20.82 6.67 -3.66
C ALA A 103 21.15 6.10 -2.27
N ASN A 104 20.86 6.84 -1.21
CA ASN A 104 21.09 6.42 0.18
C ASN A 104 20.27 5.18 0.59
N ASP A 105 19.04 5.05 0.09
CA ASP A 105 18.15 3.89 0.37
C ASP A 105 18.23 2.79 -0.72
N SER A 106 19.17 2.91 -1.65
CA SER A 106 19.32 1.96 -2.75
C SER A 106 20.44 0.94 -2.51
N PRO A 107 20.34 -0.28 -3.09
CA PRO A 107 21.45 -1.23 -3.10
C PRO A 107 22.72 -0.61 -3.74
N PRO A 108 23.93 -1.05 -3.31
CA PRO A 108 25.21 -0.49 -3.80
C PRO A 108 25.30 -0.38 -5.33
N ARG A 109 24.86 -1.40 -6.04
CA ARG A 109 24.83 -1.41 -7.52
C ARG A 109 24.02 -0.27 -8.15
N VAL A 110 22.97 0.19 -7.49
CA VAL A 110 22.16 1.31 -8.00
C VAL A 110 22.88 2.62 -7.74
N LYS A 111 23.50 2.74 -6.55
CA LYS A 111 24.30 3.90 -6.17
C LYS A 111 25.48 4.09 -7.13
N GLU A 112 26.25 3.04 -7.38
CA GLU A 112 27.39 3.04 -8.34
C GLU A 112 26.95 3.52 -9.74
N ARG A 113 25.79 3.06 -10.22
CA ARG A 113 25.27 3.48 -11.54
C ARG A 113 24.89 4.97 -11.58
N ILE A 114 24.40 5.53 -10.48
CA ILE A 114 24.10 6.96 -10.35
C ILE A 114 25.42 7.76 -10.39
N GLU A 115 26.41 7.33 -9.59
CA GLU A 115 27.73 7.95 -9.47
C GLU A 115 28.48 7.91 -10.81
N ASP A 116 28.52 6.76 -11.50
CA ASP A 116 29.13 6.63 -12.84
C ASP A 116 28.47 7.55 -13.88
N TYR A 117 27.14 7.70 -13.82
CA TYR A 117 26.45 8.61 -14.70
C TYR A 117 26.81 10.10 -14.41
N LEU A 118 26.78 10.48 -13.14
CA LEU A 118 27.05 11.87 -12.74
C LEU A 118 28.53 12.25 -12.94
N SER A 119 29.46 11.32 -12.87
CA SER A 119 30.88 11.57 -13.17
C SER A 119 31.08 12.04 -14.63
N LYS A 120 30.25 11.54 -15.55
CA LYS A 120 30.27 11.86 -16.99
C LYS A 120 29.34 13.04 -17.34
N ASN A 121 28.32 13.28 -16.52
CA ASN A 121 27.30 14.31 -16.72
C ASN A 121 27.08 15.08 -15.42
N PRO A 122 28.01 15.94 -14.99
CA PRO A 122 27.89 16.67 -13.73
C PRO A 122 26.63 17.53 -13.70
N LYS A 123 25.89 17.48 -12.57
CA LYS A 123 24.64 18.21 -12.34
C LYS A 123 23.42 17.77 -13.17
N ASP A 124 23.52 16.77 -14.04
CA ASP A 124 22.35 16.23 -14.74
C ASP A 124 21.59 15.21 -13.86
N PHE A 125 21.06 15.71 -12.74
CA PHE A 125 20.28 14.92 -11.79
C PHE A 125 19.01 14.36 -12.41
N LEU A 126 18.37 15.11 -13.32
CA LEU A 126 17.18 14.65 -14.04
C LEU A 126 17.50 13.48 -14.98
N GLY A 127 18.61 13.54 -15.69
CA GLY A 127 19.08 12.44 -16.53
C GLY A 127 19.41 11.19 -15.72
N ALA A 128 20.04 11.35 -14.55
CA ALA A 128 20.32 10.27 -13.62
C ALA A 128 19.02 9.60 -13.13
N LEU A 129 18.01 10.38 -12.71
CA LEU A 129 16.70 9.87 -12.31
C LEU A 129 16.01 9.08 -13.42
N LYS A 130 16.05 9.54 -14.67
CA LYS A 130 15.45 8.85 -15.83
C LYS A 130 16.08 7.48 -16.12
N ARG A 131 17.28 7.20 -15.61
CA ARG A 131 17.97 5.91 -15.73
C ARG A 131 17.59 4.91 -14.66
N LEU A 132 16.90 5.35 -13.60
CA LEU A 132 16.39 4.46 -12.58
C LEU A 132 15.19 3.64 -13.10
N PRO A 133 14.93 2.45 -12.52
CA PRO A 133 13.76 1.66 -12.89
C PRO A 133 12.47 2.46 -12.72
N ARG A 134 11.68 2.59 -13.78
CA ARG A 134 10.41 3.35 -13.77
C ARG A 134 9.47 2.93 -12.62
N LYS A 135 9.42 1.62 -12.32
CA LYS A 135 8.58 1.09 -11.24
C LYS A 135 8.95 1.68 -9.87
N ASN A 136 10.25 1.87 -9.60
CA ASN A 136 10.71 2.42 -8.33
C ASN A 136 10.29 3.89 -8.19
N LEU A 137 10.50 4.69 -9.23
CA LEU A 137 10.06 6.08 -9.23
C LEU A 137 8.53 6.22 -9.10
N LEU A 138 7.77 5.34 -9.78
CA LEU A 138 6.31 5.31 -9.66
C LEU A 138 5.85 4.99 -8.23
N ILE A 139 6.49 4.03 -7.55
CA ILE A 139 6.16 3.70 -6.15
C ILE A 139 6.40 4.93 -5.26
N ILE A 140 7.54 5.60 -5.43
CA ILE A 140 7.92 6.79 -4.66
C ILE A 140 6.89 7.92 -4.86
N VAL A 141 6.58 8.29 -6.10
CA VAL A 141 5.66 9.39 -6.38
C VAL A 141 4.22 9.03 -5.97
N ASN A 142 3.77 7.81 -6.25
CA ASN A 142 2.45 7.34 -5.83
C ASN A 142 2.30 7.27 -4.31
N SER A 143 3.38 7.16 -3.54
CA SER A 143 3.30 7.17 -2.08
C SER A 143 2.86 8.53 -1.52
N VAL A 144 3.18 9.64 -2.20
CA VAL A 144 2.68 10.98 -1.85
C VAL A 144 1.16 11.01 -1.94
N GLN A 145 0.61 10.54 -3.06
CA GLN A 145 -0.83 10.45 -3.28
C GLN A 145 -1.50 9.55 -2.23
N SER A 146 -0.84 8.46 -1.86
CA SER A 146 -1.33 7.51 -0.85
C SER A 146 -1.33 8.11 0.56
N LYS A 147 -0.30 8.91 0.90
CA LYS A 147 -0.23 9.64 2.18
C LYS A 147 -1.35 10.66 2.29
N ILE A 148 -1.52 11.51 1.25
CA ILE A 148 -2.58 12.51 1.21
C ILE A 148 -3.96 11.85 1.34
N PHE A 149 -4.21 10.74 0.63
CA PHE A 149 -5.45 9.98 0.76
C PHE A 149 -5.70 9.52 2.21
N ASN A 150 -4.68 8.98 2.88
CA ASN A 150 -4.81 8.53 4.27
C ASN A 150 -5.15 9.71 5.20
N GLU A 151 -4.48 10.85 5.05
CA GLU A 151 -4.72 12.04 5.86
C GLU A 151 -6.12 12.64 5.64
N ILE A 152 -6.60 12.67 4.39
CA ILE A 152 -7.97 13.10 4.07
C ILE A 152 -8.97 12.14 4.73
N LEU A 153 -8.79 10.84 4.57
CA LEU A 153 -9.72 9.84 5.12
C LEU A 153 -9.76 9.89 6.65
N GLU A 154 -8.59 10.01 7.30
CA GLU A 154 -8.48 10.12 8.75
C GLU A 154 -9.24 11.34 9.26
N ARG A 155 -8.94 12.54 8.75
CA ARG A 155 -9.60 13.78 9.16
C ARG A 155 -11.10 13.75 8.89
N ALA A 156 -11.51 13.23 7.73
CA ALA A 156 -12.93 13.13 7.38
C ALA A 156 -13.70 12.21 8.34
N LEU A 157 -13.10 11.09 8.76
CA LEU A 157 -13.70 10.19 9.75
C LEU A 157 -13.75 10.82 11.15
N ASP A 158 -12.70 11.52 11.56
CA ASP A 158 -12.64 12.24 12.86
C ASP A 158 -13.67 13.36 12.93
N GLU A 159 -13.97 14.02 11.81
CA GLU A 159 -15.04 15.02 11.68
C GLU A 159 -16.44 14.40 11.50
N GLY A 160 -16.54 13.06 11.53
CA GLY A 160 -17.82 12.34 11.51
C GLY A 160 -18.47 12.24 10.12
N LEU A 161 -17.69 12.36 9.02
CA LEU A 161 -18.21 12.15 7.68
C LEU A 161 -18.59 10.69 7.46
N ASP A 162 -19.76 10.47 6.87
CA ASP A 162 -20.33 9.13 6.65
C ASP A 162 -20.14 8.68 5.21
N PHE A 163 -19.17 7.79 5.01
CA PHE A 163 -18.84 7.19 3.71
C PHE A 163 -19.70 5.97 3.33
N THR A 164 -20.73 5.66 4.10
CA THR A 164 -21.68 4.58 3.75
C THR A 164 -22.81 5.08 2.86
N LYS A 165 -22.99 6.40 2.76
CA LYS A 165 -24.02 7.02 1.95
C LYS A 165 -23.72 6.92 0.46
N LYS A 166 -24.75 6.61 -0.33
CA LYS A 166 -24.64 6.52 -1.79
C LYS A 166 -24.16 7.86 -2.39
N GLY A 167 -23.11 7.79 -3.21
CA GLY A 167 -22.46 8.94 -3.84
C GLY A 167 -21.36 9.60 -3.01
N GLN A 168 -21.11 9.13 -1.78
CA GLN A 168 -20.06 9.62 -0.89
C GLN A 168 -19.07 8.53 -0.47
N GLU A 169 -19.04 7.40 -1.19
CA GLU A 169 -18.24 6.23 -0.82
C GLU A 169 -16.74 6.37 -1.05
N ASN A 170 -16.32 7.44 -1.72
CA ASN A 170 -14.93 7.59 -2.17
C ASN A 170 -14.28 8.86 -1.61
N CYS A 171 -12.96 8.80 -1.40
CA CYS A 171 -12.06 9.94 -1.32
C CYS A 171 -11.23 10.07 -2.58
N ILE A 172 -10.69 11.27 -2.83
CA ILE A 172 -9.82 11.52 -3.97
C ILE A 172 -8.46 10.82 -3.81
N LEU A 173 -7.92 10.40 -4.94
CA LEU A 173 -6.49 10.22 -5.15
C LEU A 173 -6.00 11.45 -5.90
N VAL A 174 -5.38 12.39 -5.19
CA VAL A 174 -5.01 13.70 -5.73
C VAL A 174 -4.12 13.62 -6.97
N GLY A 175 -4.35 14.49 -7.94
CA GLY A 175 -3.55 14.61 -9.15
C GLY A 175 -3.87 15.91 -9.88
N TYR A 176 -3.21 16.19 -11.01
CA TYR A 176 -3.33 17.47 -11.71
C TYR A 176 -4.70 17.72 -12.39
N LYS A 177 -5.58 16.70 -12.43
CA LYS A 177 -6.97 16.79 -12.94
C LYS A 177 -8.00 16.51 -11.85
N THR A 178 -7.61 16.59 -10.58
CA THR A 178 -8.54 16.38 -9.48
C THR A 178 -9.57 17.50 -9.43
N ASN A 179 -10.84 17.13 -9.28
CA ASN A 179 -11.91 18.00 -8.84
C ASN A 179 -12.17 17.65 -7.38
N PHE A 180 -12.08 18.65 -6.51
CA PHE A 180 -12.42 18.49 -5.10
C PHE A 180 -13.93 18.28 -4.94
N TYR A 181 -14.33 17.57 -3.89
CA TYR A 181 -15.72 17.45 -3.54
C TYR A 181 -16.30 18.78 -3.06
N ASP A 182 -17.62 18.92 -3.08
CA ASP A 182 -18.32 20.04 -2.45
C ASP A 182 -18.44 19.82 -0.94
N GLY A 183 -18.66 20.91 -0.19
CA GLY A 183 -18.90 20.89 1.25
C GLY A 183 -17.66 20.52 2.07
N ASN A 184 -17.90 19.91 3.23
CA ASN A 184 -16.87 19.66 4.25
C ASN A 184 -15.72 18.80 3.74
N LEU A 185 -16.03 17.75 2.96
CA LEU A 185 -14.98 16.87 2.40
C LEU A 185 -14.03 17.65 1.48
N GLY A 186 -14.57 18.52 0.62
CA GLY A 186 -13.75 19.33 -0.27
C GLY A 186 -12.88 20.36 0.45
N ILE A 187 -13.33 20.87 1.59
CA ILE A 187 -12.52 21.74 2.45
C ILE A 187 -11.33 20.93 3.02
N ILE A 188 -11.60 19.75 3.60
CA ILE A 188 -10.58 18.85 4.13
C ILE A 188 -9.54 18.51 3.06
N GLU A 189 -9.98 18.17 1.84
CA GLU A 189 -9.11 17.83 0.71
C GLU A 189 -8.14 18.96 0.34
N GLN A 190 -8.65 20.19 0.30
CA GLN A 190 -7.87 21.38 -0.02
C GLN A 190 -6.89 21.73 1.10
N ASP A 191 -7.32 21.65 2.36
CA ASP A 191 -6.50 21.94 3.53
C ASP A 191 -5.35 20.94 3.66
N ILE A 192 -5.61 19.63 3.52
CA ILE A 192 -4.57 18.60 3.53
C ILE A 192 -3.54 18.82 2.42
N LEU A 193 -4.00 19.18 1.21
CA LEU A 193 -3.08 19.46 0.11
C LEU A 193 -2.18 20.66 0.43
N LYS A 194 -2.73 21.73 0.98
CA LYS A 194 -2.01 22.94 1.41
C LYS A 194 -1.03 22.65 2.55
N GLU A 195 -1.44 21.90 3.58
CA GLU A 195 -0.58 21.49 4.71
C GLU A 195 0.61 20.66 4.25
N ASN A 196 0.42 19.86 3.20
CA ASN A 196 1.51 19.13 2.56
C ASN A 196 2.36 20.04 1.63
N ASP A 197 2.12 21.36 1.56
CA ASP A 197 2.80 22.29 0.67
C ASP A 197 2.81 21.77 -0.77
N LEU A 198 1.66 21.32 -1.29
CA LEU A 198 1.47 20.84 -2.64
C LEU A 198 0.30 21.54 -3.31
N THR A 199 0.39 21.66 -4.63
CA THR A 199 -0.66 22.12 -5.53
C THR A 199 -1.03 21.03 -6.52
N LEU A 200 -2.19 21.11 -7.15
CA LEU A 200 -2.56 20.15 -8.21
C LEU A 200 -1.54 20.14 -9.36
N GLN A 201 -0.92 21.29 -9.67
CA GLN A 201 0.07 21.37 -10.74
C GLN A 201 1.37 20.64 -10.46
N ASP A 202 1.76 20.47 -9.19
CA ASP A 202 2.94 19.69 -8.83
C ASP A 202 2.83 18.23 -9.36
N PHE A 203 1.61 17.69 -9.41
CA PHE A 203 1.33 16.34 -9.93
C PHE A 203 1.44 16.24 -11.47
N ASN A 204 1.67 17.35 -12.18
CA ASN A 204 1.84 17.41 -13.62
C ASN A 204 3.33 17.47 -14.02
N LEU A 205 4.14 16.57 -13.50
CA LEU A 205 5.60 16.53 -13.70
C LEU A 205 5.97 16.28 -15.16
N GLN A 206 6.07 17.36 -15.96
CA GLN A 206 6.33 17.28 -17.41
C GLN A 206 7.74 16.79 -17.72
N GLU A 207 8.71 17.05 -16.85
CA GLU A 207 10.11 16.65 -16.97
C GLU A 207 10.27 15.11 -16.97
N ILE A 208 9.35 14.40 -16.33
CA ILE A 208 9.30 12.93 -16.30
C ILE A 208 7.86 12.48 -16.59
N PRO A 209 7.44 12.45 -17.87
CA PRO A 209 6.02 12.30 -18.26
C PRO A 209 5.31 11.07 -17.70
N PHE A 210 6.02 9.96 -17.48
CA PHE A 210 5.43 8.74 -16.92
C PHE A 210 5.13 8.85 -15.41
N LEU A 211 5.60 9.90 -14.72
CA LEU A 211 5.28 10.20 -13.32
C LEU A 211 4.10 11.17 -13.16
N ARG A 212 3.54 11.66 -14.28
CA ARG A 212 2.35 12.53 -14.20
C ARG A 212 1.15 11.76 -13.66
N MET A 213 0.51 12.31 -12.65
CA MET A 213 -0.65 11.70 -12.01
C MET A 213 -1.91 12.53 -12.27
N LYS A 214 -2.85 11.95 -13.02
CA LYS A 214 -4.13 12.63 -13.34
C LYS A 214 -5.01 12.81 -12.13
N GLY A 215 -4.88 11.95 -11.13
CA GLY A 215 -5.83 11.81 -10.04
C GLY A 215 -6.86 10.70 -10.33
N GLY A 216 -7.71 10.46 -9.34
CA GLY A 216 -8.74 9.43 -9.37
C GLY A 216 -9.50 9.35 -8.05
N TYR A 217 -10.18 8.22 -7.84
CA TYR A 217 -10.96 7.98 -6.65
C TYR A 217 -10.63 6.62 -6.06
N ARG A 218 -10.75 6.50 -4.74
CA ARG A 218 -10.61 5.26 -4.01
C ARG A 218 -11.69 5.18 -2.94
N LYS A 219 -12.29 4.00 -2.76
CA LYS A 219 -13.26 3.78 -1.70
C LYS A 219 -12.66 4.14 -0.34
N ALA A 220 -13.40 4.92 0.43
CA ALA A 220 -13.02 5.32 1.77
C ALA A 220 -13.11 4.14 2.75
N LEU A 221 -14.19 3.36 2.64
CA LEU A 221 -14.42 2.17 3.45
C LEU A 221 -14.41 0.92 2.56
N VAL A 222 -13.96 -0.18 3.13
CA VAL A 222 -13.95 -1.51 2.47
C VAL A 222 -14.54 -2.54 3.41
N GLU A 223 -15.27 -3.48 2.84
CA GLU A 223 -15.82 -4.62 3.53
C GLU A 223 -14.86 -5.82 3.49
N ALA A 224 -14.63 -6.44 4.65
CA ALA A 224 -14.04 -7.76 4.74
C ALA A 224 -15.13 -8.81 4.52
N LYS A 225 -15.11 -9.48 3.36
CA LYS A 225 -16.09 -10.51 3.00
C LYS A 225 -15.73 -11.86 3.59
N ASP A 226 -16.73 -12.72 3.73
CA ASP A 226 -16.58 -14.10 4.25
C ASP A 226 -15.85 -14.14 5.60
N LEU A 227 -16.12 -13.13 6.45
CA LEU A 227 -15.42 -12.93 7.70
C LEU A 227 -15.84 -13.97 8.74
N SER A 228 -14.89 -14.78 9.19
CA SER A 228 -15.03 -15.64 10.35
C SER A 228 -14.01 -15.30 11.42
N VAL A 229 -14.41 -15.43 12.67
CA VAL A 229 -13.61 -15.10 13.86
C VAL A 229 -13.76 -16.20 14.89
N GLU A 230 -12.68 -16.87 15.22
CA GLU A 230 -12.62 -17.93 16.24
C GLU A 230 -11.62 -17.53 17.34
N VAL A 231 -11.98 -17.75 18.60
CA VAL A 231 -11.10 -17.58 19.76
C VAL A 231 -10.76 -18.98 20.30
N ALA A 232 -9.49 -19.28 20.47
CA ALA A 232 -9.00 -20.55 20.97
C ALA A 232 -7.89 -20.37 22.01
N GLU A 233 -7.51 -21.45 22.69
CA GLU A 233 -6.30 -21.47 23.52
C GLU A 233 -5.07 -21.30 22.63
N ASP A 234 -4.07 -20.57 23.12
CA ASP A 234 -2.82 -20.41 22.40
C ASP A 234 -1.85 -21.52 22.78
N GLU A 235 -1.49 -22.38 21.83
CA GLU A 235 -0.56 -23.48 22.03
C GLU A 235 0.91 -23.04 22.12
N GLU A 236 1.23 -21.80 21.68
CA GLU A 236 2.59 -21.26 21.75
C GLU A 236 2.81 -20.37 22.99
N PHE A 237 1.73 -19.76 23.50
CA PHE A 237 1.77 -18.83 24.63
C PHE A 237 0.83 -19.34 25.74
N SER A 238 1.39 -20.08 26.70
CA SER A 238 0.61 -20.69 27.79
C SER A 238 -0.13 -19.65 28.63
N GLY A 239 -1.44 -19.85 28.80
CA GLY A 239 -2.31 -18.93 29.55
C GLY A 239 -2.92 -17.81 28.72
N SER A 240 -2.46 -17.61 27.49
CA SER A 240 -3.00 -16.64 26.54
C SER A 240 -4.02 -17.27 25.58
N LYS A 241 -4.75 -16.42 24.87
CA LYS A 241 -5.66 -16.79 23.77
C LYS A 241 -5.06 -16.40 22.43
N LYS A 242 -5.55 -17.09 21.38
CA LYS A 242 -5.34 -16.66 19.99
C LYS A 242 -6.67 -16.37 19.32
N ILE A 243 -6.65 -15.44 18.36
CA ILE A 243 -7.78 -15.17 17.47
C ILE A 243 -7.41 -15.65 16.08
N ILE A 244 -8.23 -16.53 15.51
CA ILE A 244 -8.10 -17.01 14.14
C ILE A 244 -9.10 -16.24 13.30
N LEU A 245 -8.60 -15.56 12.26
CA LEU A 245 -9.38 -14.74 11.34
C LEU A 245 -9.31 -15.33 9.94
N GLU A 246 -10.46 -15.56 9.31
CA GLU A 246 -10.55 -15.84 7.89
C GLU A 246 -11.43 -14.79 7.22
N PHE A 247 -10.95 -14.20 6.12
CA PHE A 247 -11.68 -13.16 5.39
C PHE A 247 -11.12 -12.95 3.99
N THR A 248 -11.93 -12.34 3.12
CA THR A 248 -11.56 -11.99 1.75
C THR A 248 -11.55 -10.47 1.58
N LEU A 249 -10.44 -9.93 1.05
CA LEU A 249 -10.31 -8.51 0.70
C LEU A 249 -10.17 -8.34 -0.81
N PRO A 250 -10.76 -7.27 -1.38
CA PRO A 250 -10.55 -6.94 -2.78
C PRO A 250 -9.11 -6.57 -3.09
N SER A 251 -8.74 -6.59 -4.37
CA SER A 251 -7.40 -6.22 -4.83
C SER A 251 -7.03 -4.79 -4.40
N GLY A 252 -5.80 -4.61 -3.93
CA GLY A 252 -5.27 -3.31 -3.48
C GLY A 252 -5.66 -2.89 -2.07
N VAL A 253 -6.33 -3.77 -1.32
CA VAL A 253 -6.63 -3.60 0.11
C VAL A 253 -5.63 -4.39 0.94
N TYR A 254 -5.22 -3.83 2.08
CA TYR A 254 -4.18 -4.38 2.94
C TYR A 254 -4.79 -5.07 4.16
N ALA A 255 -4.44 -6.34 4.38
CA ALA A 255 -4.88 -7.07 5.58
C ALA A 255 -4.35 -6.45 6.87
N THR A 256 -3.16 -5.84 6.83
CA THR A 256 -2.59 -5.11 7.97
C THR A 256 -3.44 -3.91 8.37
N THR A 257 -4.03 -3.18 7.43
CA THR A 257 -4.94 -2.07 7.76
C THR A 257 -6.25 -2.56 8.37
N PHE A 258 -6.77 -3.71 7.95
CA PHE A 258 -7.90 -4.35 8.61
C PHE A 258 -7.55 -4.71 10.07
N LEU A 259 -6.42 -5.37 10.29
CA LEU A 259 -6.00 -5.79 11.62
C LEU A 259 -5.75 -4.61 12.56
N ASN A 260 -5.11 -3.53 12.08
CA ASN A 260 -4.80 -2.33 12.87
C ASN A 260 -6.04 -1.58 13.40
N ASN A 261 -7.25 -1.89 12.89
CA ASN A 261 -8.49 -1.36 13.48
C ASN A 261 -8.88 -2.05 14.79
N PHE A 262 -8.30 -3.19 15.08
CA PHE A 262 -8.69 -4.03 16.21
C PHE A 262 -7.55 -4.41 17.14
N PHE A 263 -6.31 -4.33 16.66
CA PHE A 263 -5.11 -4.73 17.39
C PHE A 263 -4.06 -3.63 17.33
N ASP A 264 -3.48 -3.33 18.47
CA ASP A 264 -2.29 -2.47 18.57
C ASP A 264 -1.05 -3.36 18.45
N PHE A 265 -0.53 -3.49 17.24
CA PHE A 265 0.71 -4.22 17.03
C PHE A 265 1.91 -3.35 17.43
N PRO A 266 2.89 -3.90 18.17
CA PRO A 266 4.12 -3.19 18.43
C PRO A 266 4.77 -2.80 17.10
N THR A 267 5.16 -1.54 16.99
CA THR A 267 5.95 -1.09 15.84
C THR A 267 7.26 -1.88 15.87
N PRO A 268 7.66 -2.54 14.77
CA PRO A 268 8.98 -3.18 14.73
C PRO A 268 10.02 -2.15 15.12
N GLU A 269 10.80 -2.43 16.16
CA GLU A 269 11.96 -1.61 16.53
C GLU A 269 12.86 -1.51 15.29
N GLN A 270 13.20 -0.27 14.93
CA GLN A 270 13.99 0.06 13.75
C GLN A 270 15.46 -0.28 13.94
#